data_7176b3214d54f8955564986fa6a929e5
#
_entry.id   7176b3214d54f8955564986fa6a929e5
#
_cell.length_a   1.000
_cell.length_b   1.000
_cell.length_c   1.000
_cell.angle_alpha   90.00
_cell.angle_beta   90.00
_cell.angle_gamma   90.00
#
_symmetry.space_group_name_H-M   'P 1'
#
loop_
_entity.id
_entity.type
_entity.pdbx_description
1 polymer ?
#
loop_
_entity_poly.entity_id
_entity_poly.type
_entity_poly.pdbx_seq_one_letter_code
_entity_poly.pdbx_strand_id
1 'polypeptide(L)'
;TACAVLLRGLRMLGAQADTLHYVVPDRALHGYGLTPAIVDLARGHRPDLLVTVDNGIASLAGVAHARALGIKVLVTDHHLPAKEGDMVCLPDADVIVNPNQPDCAFASKALAGVGVVFYVLLATRAELRARGAFTAATQPRLDALLDLVALGTVADVVRLDANNRRLVAQGLKRIRAGRMQPGVAALFGVA
;
A
#
# COMPACT_ATOMS: atom_id res chain seq x y z
N THR A 1 -8.86 -2.22 1.56
CA THR A 1 -8.74 -1.78 0.14
C THR A 1 -7.30 -1.73 -0.32
N ALA A 2 -6.37 -1.12 0.43
CA ALA A 2 -4.97 -0.92 0.01
C ALA A 2 -4.25 -2.24 -0.35
N CYS A 3 -4.40 -3.29 0.46
CA CYS A 3 -3.86 -4.63 0.17
C CYS A 3 -4.40 -5.19 -1.17
N ALA A 4 -5.70 -5.04 -1.44
CA ALA A 4 -6.29 -5.47 -2.70
C ALA A 4 -5.72 -4.70 -3.91
N VAL A 5 -5.47 -3.40 -3.76
CA VAL A 5 -4.83 -2.57 -4.80
C VAL A 5 -3.41 -3.07 -5.07
N LEU A 6 -2.62 -3.34 -4.02
CA LEU A 6 -1.26 -3.85 -4.16
C LEU A 6 -1.22 -5.20 -4.89
N LEU A 7 -1.96 -6.18 -4.39
CA LEU A 7 -1.97 -7.53 -4.96
C LEU A 7 -2.44 -7.55 -6.41
N ARG A 8 -3.52 -6.83 -6.73
CA ARG A 8 -4.03 -6.73 -8.10
C ARG A 8 -3.05 -5.99 -8.99
N GLY A 9 -2.47 -4.89 -8.52
CA GLY A 9 -1.49 -4.11 -9.26
C GLY A 9 -0.24 -4.91 -9.59
N LEU A 10 0.33 -5.64 -8.60
CA LEU A 10 1.49 -6.49 -8.83
C LEU A 10 1.20 -7.61 -9.84
N ARG A 11 0.03 -8.26 -9.77
CA ARG A 11 -0.39 -9.25 -10.78
C ARG A 11 -0.50 -8.63 -12.17
N MET A 12 -1.08 -7.44 -12.30
CA MET A 12 -1.12 -6.71 -13.58
C MET A 12 0.28 -6.39 -14.10
N LEU A 13 1.24 -6.18 -13.22
CA LEU A 13 2.64 -5.93 -13.56
C LEU A 13 3.45 -7.21 -13.84
N GLY A 14 2.84 -8.39 -13.76
CA GLY A 14 3.44 -9.67 -14.12
C GLY A 14 3.91 -10.54 -12.94
N ALA A 15 3.63 -10.12 -11.70
CA ALA A 15 3.96 -10.97 -10.55
C ALA A 15 3.11 -12.26 -10.57
N GLN A 16 3.76 -13.40 -10.34
CA GLN A 16 3.11 -14.70 -10.31
C GLN A 16 2.21 -14.81 -9.09
N ALA A 17 1.07 -15.49 -9.24
CA ALA A 17 0.06 -15.57 -8.18
C ALA A 17 0.55 -16.34 -6.94
N ASP A 18 1.37 -17.34 -7.13
CA ASP A 18 1.96 -18.21 -6.10
C ASP A 18 3.11 -17.54 -5.32
N THR A 19 3.64 -16.42 -5.82
CA THR A 19 4.66 -15.61 -5.13
C THR A 19 4.04 -14.49 -4.27
N LEU A 20 2.73 -14.29 -4.35
CA LEU A 20 2.02 -13.20 -3.65
C LEU A 20 1.13 -13.77 -2.55
N HIS A 21 1.53 -13.55 -1.31
CA HIS A 21 0.77 -13.91 -0.12
C HIS A 21 0.31 -12.66 0.62
N TYR A 22 -0.71 -12.78 1.46
CA TYR A 22 -1.13 -11.69 2.34
C TYR A 22 -1.56 -12.25 3.69
N VAL A 23 -1.28 -11.48 4.73
CA VAL A 23 -1.71 -11.74 6.10
C VAL A 23 -2.55 -10.55 6.55
N VAL A 24 -3.75 -10.81 7.02
CA VAL A 24 -4.60 -9.81 7.68
C VAL A 24 -4.65 -10.17 9.15
N PRO A 25 -4.04 -9.37 10.04
CA PRO A 25 -4.01 -9.66 11.46
C PRO A 25 -5.41 -9.57 12.08
N ASP A 26 -5.71 -10.46 12.99
CA ASP A 26 -6.80 -10.27 13.93
C ASP A 26 -6.35 -9.21 14.95
N ARG A 27 -6.97 -8.04 14.93
CA ARG A 27 -6.58 -6.91 15.78
C ARG A 27 -6.78 -7.19 17.28
N ALA A 28 -7.72 -8.07 17.64
CA ALA A 28 -7.93 -8.45 19.02
C ALA A 28 -6.81 -9.33 19.56
N LEU A 29 -6.20 -10.17 18.71
CA LEU A 29 -5.15 -11.11 19.09
C LEU A 29 -3.74 -10.53 18.89
N HIS A 30 -3.52 -9.79 17.80
CA HIS A 30 -2.18 -9.40 17.34
C HIS A 30 -1.89 -7.91 17.51
N GLY A 31 -2.88 -7.10 17.90
CA GLY A 31 -2.75 -5.65 17.98
C GLY A 31 -2.77 -4.97 16.59
N TYR A 32 -2.27 -3.74 16.54
CA TYR A 32 -2.20 -2.94 15.33
C TYR A 32 -0.79 -2.93 14.75
N GLY A 33 -0.70 -2.91 13.41
CA GLY A 33 0.57 -2.80 12.69
C GLY A 33 1.33 -4.12 12.57
N LEU A 34 2.59 -4.02 12.17
CA LEU A 34 3.48 -5.17 12.05
C LEU A 34 4.10 -5.47 13.41
N THR A 35 3.62 -6.52 14.08
CA THR A 35 4.20 -7.04 15.32
C THR A 35 5.10 -8.25 15.05
N PRO A 36 6.02 -8.64 15.97
CA PRO A 36 6.78 -9.89 15.83
C PRO A 36 5.91 -11.10 15.57
N ALA A 37 4.75 -11.24 16.24
CA ALA A 37 3.81 -12.33 16.03
C ALA A 37 3.26 -12.39 14.59
N ILE A 38 2.99 -11.23 13.97
CA ILE A 38 2.56 -11.16 12.56
C ILE A 38 3.70 -11.56 11.61
N VAL A 39 4.94 -11.19 11.94
CA VAL A 39 6.12 -11.62 11.17
C VAL A 39 6.26 -13.15 11.24
N ASP A 40 6.07 -13.75 12.40
CA ASP A 40 6.13 -15.22 12.56
C ASP A 40 5.03 -15.93 11.74
N LEU A 41 3.82 -15.36 11.68
CA LEU A 41 2.77 -15.86 10.78
C LEU A 41 3.19 -15.75 9.31
N ALA A 42 3.72 -14.60 8.90
CA ALA A 42 4.18 -14.36 7.53
C ALA A 42 5.34 -15.30 7.15
N ARG A 43 6.22 -15.63 8.09
CA ARG A 43 7.36 -16.54 7.90
C ARG A 43 6.94 -17.92 7.37
N GLY A 44 5.72 -18.37 7.69
CA GLY A 44 5.17 -19.62 7.14
C GLY A 44 5.15 -19.66 5.60
N HIS A 45 5.09 -18.51 4.94
CA HIS A 45 5.16 -18.37 3.48
C HIS A 45 6.59 -18.23 2.94
N ARG A 46 7.62 -18.19 3.81
CA ARG A 46 9.04 -18.00 3.47
C ARG A 46 9.27 -16.78 2.56
N PRO A 47 8.82 -15.58 2.96
CA PRO A 47 8.92 -14.39 2.10
C PRO A 47 10.36 -13.90 1.99
N ASP A 48 10.76 -13.46 0.79
CA ASP A 48 11.98 -12.67 0.57
C ASP A 48 11.76 -11.20 0.93
N LEU A 49 10.54 -10.72 0.76
CA LEU A 49 10.12 -9.34 1.02
C LEU A 49 8.78 -9.31 1.75
N LEU A 50 8.73 -8.60 2.86
CA LEU A 50 7.51 -8.25 3.58
C LEU A 50 7.14 -6.80 3.25
N VAL A 51 5.92 -6.58 2.80
CA VAL A 51 5.40 -5.24 2.51
C VAL A 51 4.28 -4.92 3.49
N THR A 52 4.47 -3.89 4.31
CA THR A 52 3.36 -3.36 5.10
C THR A 52 2.49 -2.47 4.23
N VAL A 53 1.20 -2.48 4.48
CA VAL A 53 0.23 -1.72 3.71
C VAL A 53 -0.68 -0.94 4.64
N ASP A 54 -0.59 0.39 4.59
CA ASP A 54 -1.40 1.29 5.42
C ASP A 54 -1.07 1.16 6.92
N ASN A 55 0.15 0.75 7.22
CA ASN A 55 0.72 0.66 8.56
C ASN A 55 2.25 0.45 8.44
N GLY A 56 2.93 0.42 9.59
CA GLY A 56 4.34 -0.01 9.65
C GLY A 56 5.31 1.09 10.03
N ILE A 57 4.96 2.38 9.86
CA ILE A 57 5.89 3.48 10.20
C ILE A 57 6.25 3.53 11.69
N ALA A 58 5.38 3.01 12.56
CA ALA A 58 5.61 2.92 14.00
C ALA A 58 5.94 1.48 14.46
N SER A 59 6.10 0.53 13.54
CA SER A 59 6.28 -0.90 13.84
C SER A 59 7.75 -1.28 14.06
N LEU A 60 8.44 -0.58 14.96
CA LEU A 60 9.88 -0.74 15.21
C LEU A 60 10.26 -2.20 15.53
N ALA A 61 9.56 -2.82 16.49
CA ALA A 61 9.86 -4.19 16.93
C ALA A 61 9.58 -5.24 15.84
N GLY A 62 8.47 -5.09 15.10
CA GLY A 62 8.13 -6.02 14.02
C GLY A 62 9.11 -5.96 12.87
N VAL A 63 9.53 -4.75 12.47
CA VAL A 63 10.53 -4.57 11.41
C VAL A 63 11.88 -5.15 11.85
N ALA A 64 12.33 -4.86 13.08
CA ALA A 64 13.56 -5.42 13.62
C ALA A 64 13.53 -6.96 13.65
N HIS A 65 12.38 -7.55 14.05
CA HIS A 65 12.21 -9.00 14.06
C HIS A 65 12.27 -9.61 12.65
N ALA A 66 11.60 -9.02 11.67
CA ALA A 66 11.65 -9.46 10.28
C ALA A 66 13.08 -9.45 9.73
N ARG A 67 13.82 -8.37 9.97
CA ARG A 67 15.22 -8.24 9.55
C ARG A 67 16.15 -9.25 10.24
N ALA A 68 15.94 -9.50 11.53
CA ALA A 68 16.70 -10.53 12.25
C ALA A 68 16.48 -11.94 11.66
N LEU A 69 15.34 -12.17 11.00
CA LEU A 69 15.02 -13.39 10.26
C LEU A 69 15.52 -13.37 8.80
N GLY A 70 16.22 -12.32 8.37
CA GLY A 70 16.73 -12.16 7.01
C GLY A 70 15.67 -11.75 5.97
N ILE A 71 14.48 -11.33 6.42
CA ILE A 71 13.38 -10.89 5.55
C ILE A 71 13.53 -9.40 5.28
N LYS A 72 13.57 -8.99 4.00
CA LYS A 72 13.56 -7.58 3.62
C LYS A 72 12.21 -6.95 3.94
N VAL A 73 12.21 -5.67 4.30
CA VAL A 73 10.97 -4.96 4.66
C VAL A 73 10.82 -3.68 3.85
N LEU A 74 9.67 -3.56 3.17
CA LEU A 74 9.17 -2.33 2.57
C LEU A 74 7.99 -1.82 3.39
N VAL A 75 8.14 -0.66 4.02
CA VAL A 75 7.02 0.02 4.69
C VAL A 75 6.31 0.91 3.69
N THR A 76 4.99 0.69 3.48
CA THR A 76 4.11 1.63 2.77
C THR A 76 3.03 2.11 3.72
N ASP A 77 3.10 3.38 4.11
CA ASP A 77 2.25 3.95 5.15
C ASP A 77 2.01 5.45 4.90
N HIS A 78 1.09 6.04 5.62
CA HIS A 78 0.79 7.48 5.61
C HIS A 78 0.64 8.07 7.02
N HIS A 79 0.68 7.25 8.04
CA HIS A 79 0.60 7.69 9.44
C HIS A 79 1.85 8.49 9.84
N LEU A 80 1.72 9.23 10.93
CA LEU A 80 2.87 9.92 11.51
C LEU A 80 3.82 8.90 12.14
N PRO A 81 5.14 9.12 12.02
CA PRO A 81 6.14 8.32 12.71
C PRO A 81 5.97 8.36 14.23
N ALA A 82 6.46 7.32 14.89
CA ALA A 82 6.60 7.33 16.34
C ALA A 82 7.59 8.42 16.80
N LYS A 83 7.42 8.90 18.02
CA LYS A 83 8.32 9.86 18.64
C LYS A 83 8.73 9.41 20.03
N GLU A 84 9.96 9.69 20.41
CA GLU A 84 10.48 9.59 21.75
C GLU A 84 10.98 10.98 22.16
N GLY A 85 10.18 11.68 22.97
CA GLY A 85 10.33 13.12 23.16
C GLY A 85 10.15 13.87 21.84
N ASP A 86 11.15 14.67 21.46
CA ASP A 86 11.16 15.40 20.18
C ASP A 86 11.79 14.60 19.02
N MET A 87 12.39 13.46 19.33
CA MET A 87 13.07 12.63 18.32
C MET A 87 12.09 11.74 17.57
N VAL A 88 12.15 11.79 16.25
CA VAL A 88 11.36 10.90 15.38
C VAL A 88 12.03 9.54 15.31
N CYS A 89 11.26 8.48 15.61
CA CYS A 89 11.70 7.09 15.55
C CYS A 89 11.14 6.44 14.29
N LEU A 90 12.03 6.05 13.37
CA LEU A 90 11.68 5.29 12.19
C LEU A 90 12.09 3.82 12.36
N PRO A 91 11.31 2.87 11.83
CA PRO A 91 11.72 1.47 11.79
C PRO A 91 12.93 1.29 10.86
N ASP A 92 13.84 0.37 11.22
CA ASP A 92 15.01 0.02 10.40
C ASP A 92 14.60 -0.88 9.22
N ALA A 93 13.68 -0.39 8.38
CA ALA A 93 13.22 -1.08 7.18
C ALA A 93 14.18 -0.84 6.01
N ASP A 94 14.23 -1.78 5.05
CA ASP A 94 15.05 -1.61 3.84
C ASP A 94 14.60 -0.40 3.02
N VAL A 95 13.29 -0.14 2.97
CA VAL A 95 12.69 1.03 2.31
C VAL A 95 11.46 1.48 3.08
N ILE A 96 11.30 2.79 3.23
CA ILE A 96 10.08 3.42 3.76
C ILE A 96 9.50 4.36 2.71
N VAL A 97 8.26 4.11 2.30
CA VAL A 97 7.47 5.01 1.46
C VAL A 97 6.31 5.57 2.29
N ASN A 98 6.53 6.75 2.84
CA ASN A 98 5.55 7.47 3.65
C ASN A 98 5.70 8.98 3.42
N PRO A 99 4.63 9.70 3.01
CA PRO A 99 4.70 11.15 2.80
C PRO A 99 5.00 11.95 4.07
N ASN A 100 4.75 11.37 5.26
CA ASN A 100 4.89 12.02 6.56
C ASN A 100 6.20 11.70 7.29
N GLN A 101 7.12 10.94 6.65
CA GLN A 101 8.47 10.78 7.22
C GLN A 101 9.26 12.10 7.12
N PRO A 102 10.27 12.31 7.99
CA PRO A 102 11.13 13.49 7.93
C PRO A 102 11.71 13.71 6.53
N ASP A 103 11.89 14.96 6.14
CA ASP A 103 12.51 15.40 4.89
C ASP A 103 11.85 14.90 3.59
N CYS A 104 10.68 14.27 3.67
CA CYS A 104 9.95 13.85 2.49
C CYS A 104 9.38 15.07 1.75
N ALA A 105 9.82 15.29 0.51
CA ALA A 105 9.37 16.41 -0.33
C ALA A 105 8.01 16.19 -1.00
N PHE A 106 7.35 15.04 -0.80
CA PHE A 106 6.05 14.78 -1.42
C PHE A 106 4.98 15.73 -0.89
N ALA A 107 4.35 16.50 -1.78
CA ALA A 107 3.49 17.61 -1.39
C ALA A 107 2.16 17.20 -0.72
N SER A 108 1.62 16.02 -1.08
CA SER A 108 0.34 15.52 -0.54
C SER A 108 0.56 14.76 0.78
N LYS A 109 0.68 15.48 1.89
CA LYS A 109 0.86 14.90 3.22
C LYS A 109 -0.40 14.19 3.74
N ALA A 110 -1.54 14.47 3.16
CA ALA A 110 -2.82 13.84 3.49
C ALA A 110 -3.13 12.61 2.61
N LEU A 111 -2.16 12.12 1.83
CA LEU A 111 -2.37 10.95 0.98
C LEU A 111 -2.76 9.73 1.84
N ALA A 112 -3.86 9.05 1.51
CA ALA A 112 -4.27 7.82 2.19
C ALA A 112 -3.31 6.66 1.88
N GLY A 113 -3.24 5.64 2.76
CA GLY A 113 -2.37 4.47 2.56
C GLY A 113 -2.61 3.74 1.24
N VAL A 114 -3.86 3.66 0.77
CA VAL A 114 -4.20 3.14 -0.57
C VAL A 114 -3.59 3.97 -1.69
N GLY A 115 -3.51 5.28 -1.52
CA GLY A 115 -2.86 6.20 -2.46
C GLY A 115 -1.35 5.98 -2.50
N VAL A 116 -0.71 5.78 -1.34
CA VAL A 116 0.73 5.44 -1.26
C VAL A 116 1.02 4.19 -2.07
N VAL A 117 0.28 3.11 -1.85
CA VAL A 117 0.41 1.86 -2.60
C VAL A 117 0.21 2.08 -4.10
N PHE A 118 -0.78 2.88 -4.49
CA PHE A 118 -1.03 3.17 -5.89
C PHE A 118 0.17 3.89 -6.54
N TYR A 119 0.80 4.85 -5.86
CA TYR A 119 2.02 5.52 -6.35
C TYR A 119 3.21 4.56 -6.44
N VAL A 120 3.38 3.65 -5.48
CA VAL A 120 4.41 2.59 -5.56
C VAL A 120 4.20 1.75 -6.82
N LEU A 121 2.97 1.33 -7.11
CA LEU A 121 2.65 0.58 -8.34
C LEU A 121 2.93 1.38 -9.61
N LEU A 122 2.64 2.69 -9.62
CA LEU A 122 2.97 3.56 -10.76
C LEU A 122 4.48 3.66 -10.98
N ALA A 123 5.26 3.81 -9.90
CA ALA A 123 6.72 3.83 -9.96
C ALA A 123 7.27 2.48 -10.43
N THR A 124 6.77 1.37 -9.89
CA THR A 124 7.16 0.01 -10.32
C THR A 124 6.88 -0.20 -11.81
N ARG A 125 5.71 0.22 -12.30
CA ARG A 125 5.39 0.16 -13.73
C ARG A 125 6.37 0.99 -14.57
N ALA A 126 6.72 2.19 -14.11
CA ALA A 126 7.66 3.05 -14.81
C ALA A 126 9.05 2.40 -14.90
N GLU A 127 9.52 1.81 -13.82
CA GLU A 127 10.79 1.09 -13.77
C GLU A 127 10.80 -0.17 -14.67
N LEU A 128 9.75 -0.98 -14.60
CA LEU A 128 9.61 -2.15 -15.47
C LEU A 128 9.60 -1.76 -16.97
N ARG A 129 8.96 -0.62 -17.29
CA ARG A 129 9.00 -0.07 -18.64
C ARG A 129 10.41 0.38 -19.04
N ALA A 130 11.13 1.05 -18.15
CA ALA A 130 12.52 1.45 -18.39
C ALA A 130 13.45 0.25 -18.62
N ARG A 131 13.17 -0.88 -17.93
CA ARG A 131 13.87 -2.16 -18.14
C ARG A 131 13.39 -2.96 -19.35
N GLY A 132 12.47 -2.44 -20.15
CA GLY A 132 11.99 -3.08 -21.37
C GLY A 132 10.90 -4.15 -21.19
N ALA A 133 10.37 -4.36 -19.97
CA ALA A 133 9.28 -5.30 -19.73
C ALA A 133 7.96 -4.89 -20.44
N PHE A 134 7.76 -3.58 -20.65
CA PHE A 134 6.61 -3.02 -21.33
C PHE A 134 7.03 -1.86 -22.22
N THR A 135 6.24 -1.60 -23.26
CA THR A 135 6.27 -0.35 -24.02
C THR A 135 5.21 0.61 -23.47
N ALA A 136 5.20 1.86 -23.95
CA ALA A 136 4.12 2.80 -23.63
C ALA A 136 2.73 2.29 -24.10
N ALA A 137 2.69 1.51 -25.19
CA ALA A 137 1.45 0.93 -25.73
C ALA A 137 0.98 -0.33 -24.99
N THR A 138 1.91 -1.15 -24.47
CA THR A 138 1.61 -2.46 -23.87
C THR A 138 1.60 -2.46 -22.34
N GLN A 139 2.02 -1.37 -21.69
CA GLN A 139 2.05 -1.28 -20.23
C GLN A 139 0.65 -1.45 -19.61
N PRO A 140 0.56 -2.14 -18.45
CA PRO A 140 -0.70 -2.35 -17.76
C PRO A 140 -1.43 -1.06 -17.39
N ARG A 141 -2.75 -1.06 -17.55
CA ARG A 141 -3.65 0.07 -17.25
C ARG A 141 -4.01 0.09 -15.76
N LEU A 142 -3.06 0.53 -14.89
CA LEU A 142 -3.27 0.63 -13.44
C LEU A 142 -4.44 1.57 -13.05
N ASP A 143 -4.88 2.46 -13.94
CA ASP A 143 -6.10 3.24 -13.76
C ASP A 143 -7.35 2.36 -13.52
N ALA A 144 -7.30 1.08 -13.91
CA ALA A 144 -8.35 0.11 -13.61
C ALA A 144 -8.56 -0.13 -12.09
N LEU A 145 -7.64 0.29 -11.24
CA LEU A 145 -7.71 0.16 -9.78
C LEU A 145 -8.20 1.44 -9.07
N LEU A 146 -8.48 2.51 -9.82
CA LEU A 146 -8.83 3.82 -9.23
C LEU A 146 -10.19 3.83 -8.51
N ASP A 147 -11.09 2.92 -8.81
CA ASP A 147 -12.33 2.73 -8.04
C ASP A 147 -12.03 2.27 -6.59
N LEU A 148 -11.12 1.30 -6.42
CA LEU A 148 -10.63 0.88 -5.10
C LEU A 148 -9.84 2.01 -4.41
N VAL A 149 -9.01 2.74 -5.16
CA VAL A 149 -8.25 3.88 -4.60
C VAL A 149 -9.21 4.96 -4.09
N ALA A 150 -10.25 5.29 -4.85
CA ALA A 150 -11.26 6.25 -4.42
C ALA A 150 -12.00 5.78 -3.17
N LEU A 151 -12.46 4.52 -3.17
CA LEU A 151 -13.14 3.91 -2.02
C LEU A 151 -12.26 3.96 -0.77
N GLY A 152 -11.00 3.52 -0.87
CA GLY A 152 -10.08 3.50 0.27
C GLY A 152 -9.73 4.90 0.77
N THR A 153 -9.53 5.88 -0.13
CA THR A 153 -9.23 7.26 0.24
C THR A 153 -10.38 7.90 1.00
N VAL A 154 -11.63 7.66 0.59
CA VAL A 154 -12.82 8.21 1.26
C VAL A 154 -13.07 7.50 2.60
N ALA A 155 -12.92 6.17 2.63
CA ALA A 155 -13.13 5.37 3.84
C ALA A 155 -12.09 5.66 4.95
N ASP A 156 -10.90 6.09 4.57
CA ASP A 156 -9.82 6.47 5.49
C ASP A 156 -10.01 7.87 6.13
N VAL A 157 -11.01 8.62 5.65
CA VAL A 157 -11.40 9.93 6.18
C VAL A 157 -10.26 10.96 6.15
N VAL A 158 -9.30 10.80 5.24
CA VAL A 158 -8.19 11.75 5.06
C VAL A 158 -8.68 13.07 4.45
N ARG A 159 -7.93 14.15 4.71
CA ARG A 159 -8.21 15.43 4.07
C ARG A 159 -8.11 15.30 2.54
N LEU A 160 -9.16 15.70 1.83
CA LEU A 160 -9.20 15.71 0.37
C LEU A 160 -8.44 16.93 -0.18
N ASP A 161 -7.13 16.89 -0.14
CA ASP A 161 -6.27 17.86 -0.82
C ASP A 161 -6.37 17.74 -2.35
N ALA A 162 -5.64 18.56 -3.10
CA ALA A 162 -5.72 18.56 -4.56
C ALA A 162 -5.38 17.19 -5.18
N ASN A 163 -4.44 16.44 -4.59
CA ASN A 163 -4.03 15.13 -5.07
C ASN A 163 -5.10 14.08 -4.79
N ASN A 164 -5.57 13.97 -3.53
CA ASN A 164 -6.64 13.05 -3.16
C ASN A 164 -7.92 13.31 -3.96
N ARG A 165 -8.30 14.59 -4.18
CA ARG A 165 -9.44 14.93 -5.04
C ARG A 165 -9.31 14.41 -6.46
N ARG A 166 -8.10 14.49 -7.05
CA ARG A 166 -7.85 13.96 -8.41
C ARG A 166 -8.02 12.44 -8.45
N LEU A 167 -7.45 11.71 -7.48
CA LEU A 167 -7.59 10.26 -7.38
C LEU A 167 -9.05 9.85 -7.20
N VAL A 168 -9.75 10.47 -6.25
CA VAL A 168 -11.17 10.19 -5.97
C VAL A 168 -12.05 10.54 -7.17
N ALA A 169 -11.85 11.69 -7.82
CA ALA A 169 -12.63 12.08 -8.99
C ALA A 169 -12.48 11.07 -10.15
N GLN A 170 -11.28 10.57 -10.41
CA GLN A 170 -11.04 9.56 -11.44
C GLN A 170 -11.67 8.21 -11.06
N GLY A 171 -11.60 7.81 -9.80
CA GLY A 171 -12.27 6.60 -9.32
C GLY A 171 -13.80 6.70 -9.41
N LEU A 172 -14.38 7.80 -8.98
CA LEU A 172 -15.83 8.07 -9.11
C LEU A 172 -16.28 8.07 -10.58
N LYS A 173 -15.47 8.63 -11.49
CA LYS A 173 -15.78 8.58 -12.94
C LYS A 173 -15.86 7.13 -13.44
N ARG A 174 -14.99 6.25 -12.95
CA ARG A 174 -15.03 4.81 -13.29
C ARG A 174 -16.25 4.14 -12.70
N ILE A 175 -16.54 4.39 -11.43
CA ILE A 175 -17.71 3.83 -10.72
C ILE A 175 -19.00 4.21 -11.46
N ARG A 176 -19.19 5.51 -11.78
CA ARG A 176 -20.36 6.01 -12.53
C ARG A 176 -20.48 5.42 -13.95
N ALA A 177 -19.37 4.99 -14.54
CA ALA A 177 -19.33 4.34 -15.84
C ALA A 177 -19.52 2.80 -15.75
N GLY A 178 -19.88 2.25 -14.58
CA GLY A 178 -20.03 0.81 -14.34
C GLY A 178 -18.71 0.01 -14.41
N ARG A 179 -17.56 0.68 -14.46
CA ARG A 179 -16.23 0.05 -14.53
C ARG A 179 -15.64 -0.11 -13.14
N MET A 180 -16.22 -1.00 -12.37
CA MET A 180 -15.87 -1.27 -10.98
C MET A 180 -15.21 -2.64 -10.81
N GLN A 181 -14.36 -2.77 -9.81
CA GLN A 181 -13.92 -4.07 -9.31
C GLN A 181 -15.12 -4.80 -8.67
N PRO A 182 -15.19 -6.15 -8.74
CA PRO A 182 -16.37 -6.89 -8.27
C PRO A 182 -16.77 -6.58 -6.83
N GLY A 183 -15.80 -6.41 -5.91
CA GLY A 183 -16.10 -6.05 -4.52
C GLY A 183 -16.68 -4.65 -4.37
N VAL A 184 -16.27 -3.68 -5.20
CA VAL A 184 -16.86 -2.33 -5.21
C VAL A 184 -18.29 -2.40 -5.75
N ALA A 185 -18.50 -3.14 -6.84
CA ALA A 185 -19.85 -3.33 -7.41
C ALA A 185 -20.80 -3.99 -6.39
N ALA A 186 -20.34 -5.02 -5.67
CA ALA A 186 -21.13 -5.68 -4.64
C ALA A 186 -21.53 -4.71 -3.50
N LEU A 187 -20.60 -3.86 -3.03
CA LEU A 187 -20.92 -2.85 -2.01
C LEU A 187 -21.98 -1.86 -2.46
N PHE A 188 -21.92 -1.40 -3.71
CA PHE A 188 -22.95 -0.50 -4.27
C PHE A 188 -24.28 -1.20 -4.58
N GLY A 189 -24.27 -2.53 -4.71
CA GLY A 189 -25.50 -3.32 -4.93
C GLY A 189 -26.30 -3.59 -3.67
N VAL A 190 -25.71 -3.38 -2.47
CA VAL A 190 -26.38 -3.58 -1.16
C VAL A 190 -26.60 -2.28 -0.38
N ALA A 191 -26.15 -1.14 -0.93
CA ALA A 191 -26.34 0.20 -0.37
C ALA A 191 -27.55 0.88 -1.00
#